data_a1e7f90a51e4be7f4ebd250183b59855
#
_entry.id   a1e7f90a51e4be7f4ebd250183b59855
#
_cell.length_a   1.000
_cell.length_b   1.000
_cell.length_c   1.000
_cell.angle_alpha   90.00
_cell.angle_beta   90.00
_cell.angle_gamma   90.00
#
_symmetry.space_group_name_H-M   'P 1'
#
loop_
_entity.id
_entity.type
_entity.pdbx_description
1 polymer ?
#
loop_
_entity_poly.entity_id
_entity_poly.type
_entity_poly.pdbx_seq_one_letter_code
_entity_poly.pdbx_strand_id
1 'polypeptide(L)'
;QTGNQEISNIARYTIYVPNYGVTESGGQSYGTSYDIAGTNGGSILQSGFKRNQIGNDNIKWETTTQVNLGLDFSILKQSLYGSFDWFYKKTTDILVQMAGIAAMGEGSSQWINAGEMKNVGVELNLGYRNQTAFGLKYDLNANIATYRNEITKLPTTVAANGTFGGNGVQSVIGHANGSQVGYVADGIFKSQEEIDNHATQEGAGIGRIRWRDLDHNGIINEKDQQWIYDPTPDFSYGLNIYLEYKNFDLTMFWQGVQGVDVISDLKKET
;
A
#
# COMPACT_ATOMS: atom_id res chain seq x y z
N GLN A 1 13.16 -4.78 -17.40
CA GLN A 1 13.39 -4.96 -15.96
C GLN A 1 13.42 -3.60 -15.31
N THR A 2 12.34 -3.25 -14.63
CA THR A 2 12.27 -2.06 -13.77
C THR A 2 12.25 -2.55 -12.32
N GLY A 3 13.40 -2.85 -11.77
CA GLY A 3 13.50 -3.24 -10.38
C GLY A 3 14.15 -2.14 -9.54
N ASN A 4 14.08 -2.26 -8.23
CA ASN A 4 14.68 -1.36 -7.26
C ASN A 4 16.22 -1.48 -7.27
N GLN A 5 16.86 -0.96 -8.30
CA GLN A 5 18.31 -1.06 -8.49
C GLN A 5 19.11 -0.53 -7.31
N GLU A 6 18.69 0.58 -6.73
CA GLU A 6 19.40 1.22 -5.62
C GLU A 6 19.35 0.36 -4.36
N ILE A 7 18.19 -0.24 -4.07
CA ILE A 7 18.01 -1.10 -2.90
C ILE A 7 18.84 -2.39 -3.05
N SER A 8 18.89 -2.98 -4.25
CA SER A 8 19.60 -4.24 -4.46
C SER A 8 21.12 -4.12 -4.26
N ASN A 9 21.72 -3.00 -4.63
CA ASN A 9 23.14 -2.79 -4.42
C ASN A 9 23.49 -2.62 -2.94
N ILE A 10 22.71 -1.82 -2.21
CA ILE A 10 22.92 -1.58 -0.76
C ILE A 10 22.59 -2.85 0.03
N ALA A 11 21.57 -3.58 -0.35
CA ALA A 11 21.10 -4.76 0.37
C ALA A 11 22.06 -5.95 0.35
N ARG A 12 23.06 -5.97 -0.56
CA ARG A 12 24.13 -6.99 -0.58
C ARG A 12 25.15 -6.81 0.52
N TYR A 13 25.29 -5.59 1.05
CA TYR A 13 26.35 -5.27 1.99
C TYR A 13 25.83 -5.23 3.43
N THR A 14 26.62 -5.75 4.35
CA THR A 14 26.43 -5.53 5.77
C THR A 14 26.92 -4.13 6.12
N ILE A 15 26.05 -3.31 6.68
CA ILE A 15 26.35 -1.92 6.99
C ILE A 15 26.51 -1.78 8.49
N TYR A 16 27.65 -1.21 8.90
CA TYR A 16 27.94 -0.81 10.26
C TYR A 16 27.87 0.71 10.35
N VAL A 17 27.19 1.21 11.34
CA VAL A 17 27.13 2.65 11.63
C VAL A 17 27.72 2.93 13.00
N PRO A 18 28.39 4.08 13.19
CA PRO A 18 28.85 4.50 14.50
C PRO A 18 27.65 4.59 15.46
N ASN A 19 27.83 4.08 16.66
CA ASN A 19 26.82 4.13 17.69
C ASN A 19 27.21 5.20 18.73
N TYR A 20 26.86 6.44 18.47
CA TYR A 20 27.12 7.59 19.36
C TYR A 20 26.12 7.60 20.50
N GLY A 21 26.15 6.59 21.33
CA GLY A 21 25.19 6.43 22.41
C GLY A 21 25.46 7.30 23.63
N VAL A 22 25.62 8.62 23.51
CA VAL A 22 25.67 9.54 24.65
C VAL A 22 24.55 10.56 24.48
N THR A 23 23.44 10.35 25.17
CA THR A 23 22.50 11.45 25.44
C THR A 23 22.77 12.01 26.82
N GLU A 24 23.11 13.28 26.88
CA GLU A 24 23.43 14.03 28.10
C GLU A 24 22.22 14.25 29.04
N SER A 25 21.08 13.73 28.81
CA SER A 25 19.92 13.89 29.67
C SER A 25 19.35 12.56 30.14
N GLY A 26 19.94 11.99 31.19
CA GLY A 26 19.30 11.05 32.12
C GLY A 26 18.72 9.75 31.58
N GLY A 27 18.79 9.52 30.26
CA GLY A 27 18.34 8.29 29.61
C GLY A 27 19.48 7.29 29.42
N GLN A 28 19.29 6.06 29.84
CA GLN A 28 20.27 5.01 29.61
C GLN A 28 20.43 4.81 28.11
N SER A 29 21.63 5.14 27.60
CA SER A 29 22.01 4.79 26.23
C SER A 29 22.55 3.36 26.22
N TYR A 30 21.90 2.48 25.50
CA TYR A 30 22.38 1.12 25.25
C TYR A 30 23.36 1.05 24.07
N GLY A 31 24.22 2.05 23.93
CA GLY A 31 25.28 2.06 22.92
C GLY A 31 26.43 1.16 23.32
N THR A 32 27.04 0.49 22.34
CA THR A 32 28.34 -0.19 22.54
C THR A 32 29.44 0.86 22.58
N SER A 33 29.88 1.20 23.76
CA SER A 33 31.05 2.09 23.99
C SER A 33 32.07 1.33 24.81
N TYR A 34 33.34 1.51 24.48
CA TYR A 34 34.45 0.92 25.23
C TYR A 34 35.34 2.05 25.75
N ASP A 35 35.61 2.04 27.04
CA ASP A 35 36.68 2.86 27.62
C ASP A 35 37.99 2.09 27.43
N ILE A 36 38.69 2.35 26.32
CA ILE A 36 39.99 1.72 26.03
C ILE A 36 41.11 2.35 26.86
N ALA A 37 40.92 3.53 27.38
CA ALA A 37 41.96 4.27 28.07
C ALA A 37 41.95 4.11 29.58
N GLY A 38 40.87 3.59 30.18
CA GLY A 38 40.76 3.34 31.62
C GLY A 38 40.89 4.60 32.46
N THR A 39 40.65 5.76 31.93
CA THR A 39 40.85 7.06 32.61
C THR A 39 39.57 7.46 33.34
N ASN A 40 39.57 7.29 34.61
CA ASN A 40 38.64 7.93 35.53
C ASN A 40 38.69 9.44 35.38
N GLY A 41 37.91 10.00 34.53
CA GLY A 41 37.68 11.42 34.55
C GLY A 41 37.92 12.14 33.25
N GLY A 42 36.97 12.14 32.42
CA GLY A 42 36.88 13.05 31.28
C GLY A 42 36.93 12.35 29.94
N SER A 43 36.19 11.34 29.75
CA SER A 43 35.05 11.37 28.87
C SER A 43 35.29 11.60 27.39
N ILE A 44 36.11 10.78 26.76
CA ILE A 44 35.80 10.47 25.35
C ILE A 44 35.60 8.96 25.28
N LEU A 45 34.39 8.51 25.61
CA LEU A 45 33.94 7.16 25.29
C LEU A 45 33.98 7.03 23.75
N GLN A 46 34.90 6.21 23.27
CA GLN A 46 34.91 5.93 21.84
C GLN A 46 33.64 5.15 21.48
N SER A 47 32.89 5.64 20.50
CA SER A 47 31.68 4.98 20.04
C SER A 47 32.01 3.66 19.41
N GLY A 48 31.31 2.63 19.83
CA GLY A 48 31.29 1.37 19.11
C GLY A 48 30.52 1.49 17.80
N PHE A 49 30.51 0.41 17.04
CA PHE A 49 29.71 0.30 15.83
C PHE A 49 28.57 -0.68 16.06
N LYS A 50 27.40 -0.34 15.58
CA LYS A 50 26.27 -1.26 15.50
C LYS A 50 26.03 -1.67 14.05
N ARG A 51 25.64 -2.90 13.85
CA ARG A 51 25.20 -3.36 12.55
C ARG A 51 23.80 -2.78 12.26
N ASN A 52 23.70 -2.02 11.19
CA ASN A 52 22.42 -1.40 10.76
C ASN A 52 21.67 -2.26 9.75
N GLN A 53 22.39 -3.06 9.00
CA GLN A 53 21.82 -3.94 7.97
C GLN A 53 22.67 -5.20 7.82
N ILE A 54 22.00 -6.35 7.62
CA ILE A 54 22.63 -7.60 7.25
C ILE A 54 22.62 -7.69 5.72
N GLY A 55 23.79 -7.91 5.13
CA GLY A 55 23.91 -8.14 3.69
C GLY A 55 23.30 -9.48 3.26
N ASN A 56 22.88 -9.55 2.01
CA ASN A 56 22.38 -10.77 1.39
C ASN A 56 22.89 -10.88 -0.04
N ASP A 57 23.84 -11.78 -0.26
CA ASP A 57 24.45 -11.99 -1.58
C ASP A 57 23.52 -12.69 -2.59
N ASN A 58 22.42 -13.29 -2.11
CA ASN A 58 21.45 -14.01 -2.93
C ASN A 58 20.33 -13.12 -3.47
N ILE A 59 20.43 -11.80 -3.31
CA ILE A 59 19.45 -10.87 -3.85
C ILE A 59 19.43 -10.93 -5.37
N LYS A 60 18.22 -11.01 -5.91
CA LYS A 60 17.92 -10.98 -7.34
C LYS A 60 16.83 -9.96 -7.64
N TRP A 61 16.66 -9.68 -8.92
CA TRP A 61 15.61 -8.80 -9.40
C TRP A 61 14.24 -9.47 -9.24
N GLU A 62 13.25 -8.66 -8.91
CA GLU A 62 11.86 -9.09 -9.02
C GLU A 62 11.53 -9.40 -10.49
N THR A 63 10.72 -10.43 -10.67
CA THR A 63 10.32 -10.92 -11.99
C THR A 63 8.83 -10.77 -12.18
N THR A 64 8.43 -10.12 -13.27
CA THR A 64 7.03 -10.01 -13.67
C THR A 64 6.76 -10.87 -14.89
N THR A 65 5.80 -11.77 -14.77
CA THR A 65 5.21 -12.53 -15.87
C THR A 65 3.82 -11.98 -16.17
N GLN A 66 3.55 -11.73 -17.44
CA GLN A 66 2.27 -11.17 -17.88
C GLN A 66 1.69 -11.98 -19.04
N VAL A 67 0.40 -12.22 -18.98
CA VAL A 67 -0.41 -12.81 -20.07
C VAL A 67 -1.49 -11.82 -20.41
N ASN A 68 -1.60 -11.46 -21.70
CA ASN A 68 -2.65 -10.59 -22.22
C ASN A 68 -3.41 -11.32 -23.31
N LEU A 69 -4.73 -11.17 -23.31
CA LEU A 69 -5.62 -11.61 -24.38
C LEU A 69 -6.43 -10.40 -24.81
N GLY A 70 -6.19 -9.93 -26.03
CA GLY A 70 -6.85 -8.78 -26.62
C GLY A 70 -7.65 -9.11 -27.85
N LEU A 71 -8.74 -8.39 -28.06
CA LEU A 71 -9.57 -8.44 -29.25
C LEU A 71 -9.85 -7.01 -29.70
N ASP A 72 -9.37 -6.68 -30.90
CA ASP A 72 -9.72 -5.44 -31.59
C ASP A 72 -10.78 -5.72 -32.65
N PHE A 73 -11.77 -4.85 -32.75
CA PHE A 73 -12.80 -4.96 -33.77
C PHE A 73 -13.17 -3.62 -34.39
N SER A 74 -13.57 -3.66 -35.65
CA SER A 74 -14.12 -2.51 -36.38
C SER A 74 -15.18 -3.01 -37.34
N ILE A 75 -16.43 -2.63 -37.13
CA ILE A 75 -17.61 -3.10 -37.85
C ILE A 75 -18.45 -1.91 -38.34
N LEU A 76 -19.55 -2.18 -39.03
CA LEU A 76 -20.45 -1.17 -39.59
C LEU A 76 -19.71 -0.13 -40.46
N LYS A 77 -18.87 -0.59 -41.39
CA LYS A 77 -18.02 0.26 -42.22
C LYS A 77 -17.13 1.18 -41.39
N GLN A 78 -16.57 0.67 -40.29
CA GLN A 78 -15.71 1.36 -39.32
C GLN A 78 -16.42 2.42 -38.47
N SER A 79 -17.75 2.46 -38.49
CA SER A 79 -18.48 3.37 -37.59
C SER A 79 -18.44 2.90 -36.14
N LEU A 80 -18.50 1.59 -35.89
CA LEU A 80 -18.36 1.01 -34.55
C LEU A 80 -17.02 0.30 -34.46
N TYR A 81 -16.20 0.71 -33.50
CA TYR A 81 -14.88 0.17 -33.25
C TYR A 81 -14.61 0.03 -31.75
N GLY A 82 -13.67 -0.83 -31.40
CA GLY A 82 -13.30 -0.98 -30.00
C GLY A 82 -12.26 -2.05 -29.77
N SER A 83 -11.85 -2.16 -28.56
CA SER A 83 -10.95 -3.20 -28.06
C SER A 83 -11.46 -3.77 -26.72
N PHE A 84 -11.19 -5.01 -26.52
CA PHE A 84 -11.36 -5.70 -25.24
C PHE A 84 -10.05 -6.37 -24.91
N ASP A 85 -9.50 -6.09 -23.72
CA ASP A 85 -8.28 -6.69 -23.23
C ASP A 85 -8.52 -7.32 -21.86
N TRP A 86 -8.04 -8.53 -21.69
CA TRP A 86 -7.91 -9.19 -20.41
C TRP A 86 -6.44 -9.40 -20.13
N PHE A 87 -6.02 -9.11 -18.89
CA PHE A 87 -4.65 -9.33 -18.49
C PHE A 87 -4.55 -10.05 -17.14
N TYR A 88 -3.49 -10.84 -17.04
CA TYR A 88 -3.00 -11.43 -15.81
C TYR A 88 -1.53 -11.13 -15.66
N LYS A 89 -1.15 -10.49 -14.56
CA LYS A 89 0.22 -10.11 -14.25
C LYS A 89 0.60 -10.68 -12.89
N LYS A 90 1.67 -11.48 -12.82
CA LYS A 90 2.23 -11.99 -11.57
C LYS A 90 3.65 -11.47 -11.39
N THR A 91 3.91 -10.83 -10.25
CA THR A 91 5.24 -10.39 -9.83
C THR A 91 5.72 -11.30 -8.70
N THR A 92 6.89 -11.86 -8.85
CA THR A 92 7.56 -12.74 -7.89
C THR A 92 8.89 -12.16 -7.47
N ASP A 93 9.47 -12.72 -6.42
CA ASP A 93 10.77 -12.28 -5.90
C ASP A 93 10.78 -10.80 -5.45
N ILE A 94 9.64 -10.27 -5.02
CA ILE A 94 9.53 -8.90 -4.51
C ILE A 94 10.44 -8.79 -3.28
N LEU A 95 11.25 -7.74 -3.26
CA LEU A 95 12.14 -7.45 -2.15
C LEU A 95 11.35 -6.98 -0.93
N VAL A 96 11.55 -7.67 0.17
CA VAL A 96 10.96 -7.34 1.46
C VAL A 96 12.03 -7.25 2.53
N GLN A 97 11.85 -6.33 3.47
CA GLN A 97 12.74 -6.14 4.58
C GLN A 97 12.25 -6.97 5.78
N MET A 98 13.02 -7.97 6.14
CA MET A 98 12.77 -8.72 7.38
C MET A 98 13.42 -8.02 8.57
N ALA A 99 12.68 -7.89 9.66
CA ALA A 99 13.25 -7.48 10.93
C ALA A 99 14.29 -8.52 11.40
N GLY A 100 15.36 -8.05 12.01
CA GLY A 100 16.37 -8.93 12.60
C GLY A 100 15.77 -9.77 13.73
N ILE A 101 16.23 -11.02 13.86
CA ILE A 101 15.82 -11.89 14.95
C ILE A 101 16.58 -11.43 16.20
N ALA A 102 15.85 -10.90 17.19
CA ALA A 102 16.41 -10.42 18.45
C ALA A 102 17.28 -11.47 19.17
N ALA A 103 16.97 -12.75 19.01
CA ALA A 103 17.74 -13.87 19.56
C ALA A 103 19.18 -13.99 19.00
N MET A 104 19.48 -13.33 17.87
CA MET A 104 20.83 -13.26 17.32
C MET A 104 21.67 -12.12 17.89
N GLY A 105 21.16 -11.38 18.87
CA GLY A 105 21.89 -10.33 19.58
C GLY A 105 22.04 -9.00 18.83
N GLU A 106 21.53 -8.90 17.58
CA GLU A 106 21.65 -7.71 16.77
C GLU A 106 20.34 -7.46 16.00
N GLY A 107 19.66 -6.37 16.34
CA GLY A 107 18.38 -5.98 15.75
C GLY A 107 18.45 -5.44 14.32
N SER A 108 19.29 -6.04 13.47
CA SER A 108 19.51 -5.57 12.10
C SER A 108 18.52 -6.19 11.14
N SER A 109 18.02 -5.41 10.20
CA SER A 109 17.15 -5.89 9.13
C SER A 109 17.94 -6.49 7.96
N GLN A 110 17.30 -7.39 7.23
CA GLN A 110 17.85 -8.01 6.01
C GLN A 110 16.83 -7.92 4.88
N TRP A 111 17.28 -7.61 3.67
CA TRP A 111 16.48 -7.67 2.47
C TRP A 111 16.50 -9.07 1.87
N ILE A 112 15.33 -9.59 1.55
CA ILE A 112 15.15 -10.89 0.91
C ILE A 112 14.12 -10.85 -0.22
N ASN A 113 14.25 -11.72 -1.21
CA ASN A 113 13.27 -11.90 -2.28
C ASN A 113 12.23 -12.93 -1.83
N ALA A 114 11.14 -12.47 -1.23
CA ALA A 114 10.16 -13.38 -0.62
C ALA A 114 8.70 -12.95 -0.79
N GLY A 115 8.45 -11.83 -1.47
CA GLY A 115 7.09 -11.37 -1.77
C GLY A 115 6.60 -11.83 -3.14
N GLU A 116 5.28 -12.06 -3.25
CA GLU A 116 4.58 -12.28 -4.52
C GLU A 116 3.28 -11.50 -4.54
N MET A 117 2.93 -10.99 -5.73
CA MET A 117 1.72 -10.21 -5.97
C MET A 117 1.17 -10.54 -7.34
N LYS A 118 -0.15 -10.50 -7.48
CA LYS A 118 -0.84 -10.62 -8.77
C LYS A 118 -1.74 -9.42 -9.03
N ASN A 119 -1.90 -9.11 -10.32
CA ASN A 119 -2.89 -8.17 -10.82
C ASN A 119 -3.67 -8.85 -11.94
N VAL A 120 -4.99 -8.79 -11.86
CA VAL A 120 -5.89 -9.34 -12.88
C VAL A 120 -6.90 -8.28 -13.23
N GLY A 121 -7.11 -8.04 -14.52
CA GLY A 121 -8.04 -7.00 -14.93
C GLY A 121 -8.57 -7.18 -16.33
N VAL A 122 -9.53 -6.31 -16.64
CA VAL A 122 -10.12 -6.18 -17.97
C VAL A 122 -10.20 -4.71 -18.34
N GLU A 123 -10.01 -4.44 -19.62
CA GLU A 123 -10.14 -3.12 -20.22
C GLU A 123 -11.05 -3.23 -21.43
N LEU A 124 -12.02 -2.34 -21.54
CA LEU A 124 -12.92 -2.21 -22.66
C LEU A 124 -12.86 -0.80 -23.19
N ASN A 125 -12.65 -0.67 -24.48
CA ASN A 125 -12.78 0.57 -25.21
C ASN A 125 -13.83 0.40 -26.30
N LEU A 126 -14.77 1.31 -26.41
CA LEU A 126 -15.84 1.28 -27.39
C LEU A 126 -16.02 2.66 -28.02
N GLY A 127 -15.89 2.76 -29.33
CA GLY A 127 -16.06 3.99 -30.06
C GLY A 127 -17.13 3.87 -31.16
N TYR A 128 -17.88 4.94 -31.32
CA TYR A 128 -18.85 5.07 -32.41
C TYR A 128 -18.70 6.42 -33.10
N ARG A 129 -18.41 6.38 -34.40
CA ARG A 129 -18.25 7.59 -35.23
C ARG A 129 -19.17 7.51 -36.43
N ASN A 130 -19.76 8.66 -36.76
CA ASN A 130 -20.61 8.77 -37.96
C ASN A 130 -20.76 10.25 -38.37
N GLN A 131 -21.50 10.46 -39.45
CA GLN A 131 -21.90 11.80 -39.95
C GLN A 131 -23.39 11.80 -40.23
N THR A 132 -24.07 12.84 -39.76
CA THR A 132 -25.48 13.05 -40.07
C THR A 132 -25.69 13.55 -41.48
N ALA A 133 -26.91 13.45 -42.00
CA ALA A 133 -27.27 13.94 -43.34
C ALA A 133 -27.08 15.45 -43.49
N PHE A 134 -27.14 16.25 -42.43
CA PHE A 134 -26.91 17.70 -42.44
C PHE A 134 -25.46 18.08 -42.22
N GLY A 135 -24.53 17.12 -42.15
CA GLY A 135 -23.09 17.34 -42.11
C GLY A 135 -22.44 17.41 -40.74
N LEU A 136 -23.14 17.14 -39.65
CA LEU A 136 -22.53 16.99 -38.32
C LEU A 136 -21.77 15.68 -38.26
N LYS A 137 -20.46 15.74 -38.06
CA LYS A 137 -19.62 14.59 -37.74
C LYS A 137 -19.54 14.44 -36.20
N TYR A 138 -19.54 13.23 -35.73
CA TYR A 138 -19.38 12.92 -34.33
C TYR A 138 -18.57 11.65 -34.13
N ASP A 139 -17.77 11.66 -33.06
CA ASP A 139 -17.02 10.50 -32.57
C ASP A 139 -17.20 10.44 -31.04
N LEU A 140 -17.79 9.35 -30.57
CA LEU A 140 -18.03 9.06 -29.17
C LEU A 140 -17.15 7.87 -28.80
N ASN A 141 -16.25 8.04 -27.86
CA ASN A 141 -15.37 6.98 -27.39
C ASN A 141 -15.47 6.86 -25.87
N ALA A 142 -15.87 5.67 -25.40
CA ALA A 142 -15.95 5.35 -23.98
C ALA A 142 -14.97 4.23 -23.65
N ASN A 143 -14.33 4.34 -22.52
CA ASN A 143 -13.49 3.28 -21.98
C ASN A 143 -13.86 3.00 -20.53
N ILE A 144 -13.68 1.75 -20.12
CA ILE A 144 -13.79 1.30 -18.74
C ILE A 144 -12.70 0.27 -18.47
N ALA A 145 -12.08 0.39 -17.31
CA ALA A 145 -11.06 -0.55 -16.86
C ALA A 145 -11.34 -0.94 -15.40
N THR A 146 -11.18 -2.20 -15.11
CA THR A 146 -11.19 -2.72 -13.74
C THR A 146 -10.04 -3.70 -13.56
N TYR A 147 -9.42 -3.65 -12.38
CA TYR A 147 -8.41 -4.63 -12.02
C TYR A 147 -8.45 -4.90 -10.51
N ARG A 148 -7.94 -6.04 -10.13
CA ARG A 148 -7.72 -6.41 -8.74
C ARG A 148 -6.26 -6.67 -8.50
N ASN A 149 -5.72 -6.03 -7.48
CA ASN A 149 -4.40 -6.27 -6.94
C ASN A 149 -4.51 -7.18 -5.74
N GLU A 150 -3.62 -8.16 -5.59
CA GLU A 150 -3.61 -9.07 -4.46
C GLU A 150 -2.20 -9.50 -4.12
N ILE A 151 -1.80 -9.33 -2.88
CA ILE A 151 -0.57 -9.91 -2.33
C ILE A 151 -0.84 -11.38 -2.08
N THR A 152 -0.10 -12.25 -2.76
CA THR A 152 -0.31 -13.70 -2.69
C THR A 152 0.67 -14.40 -1.74
N LYS A 153 1.80 -13.75 -1.45
CA LYS A 153 2.82 -14.32 -0.56
C LYS A 153 3.67 -13.23 0.09
N LEU A 154 3.88 -13.37 1.38
CA LEU A 154 4.86 -12.63 2.18
C LEU A 154 5.36 -13.53 3.32
N PRO A 155 6.57 -13.30 3.85
CA PRO A 155 6.98 -13.87 5.12
C PRO A 155 6.02 -13.43 6.23
N THR A 156 5.69 -14.34 7.15
CA THR A 156 4.71 -14.08 8.23
C THR A 156 5.04 -12.82 9.04
N THR A 157 6.32 -12.62 9.35
CA THR A 157 6.80 -11.44 10.08
C THR A 157 6.61 -10.13 9.33
N VAL A 158 6.64 -10.15 8.00
CA VAL A 158 6.43 -8.98 7.14
C VAL A 158 4.94 -8.75 6.91
N ALA A 159 4.18 -9.81 6.72
CA ALA A 159 2.73 -9.74 6.52
C ALA A 159 1.99 -9.19 7.74
N ALA A 160 2.56 -9.36 8.93
CA ALA A 160 1.99 -8.89 10.19
C ALA A 160 2.51 -7.54 10.68
N ASN A 161 3.54 -6.96 10.05
CA ASN A 161 4.17 -5.72 10.54
C ASN A 161 3.58 -4.42 9.96
N GLY A 162 2.54 -4.52 9.14
CA GLY A 162 1.87 -3.38 8.53
C GLY A 162 2.61 -2.69 7.38
N THR A 163 3.80 -3.14 6.99
CA THR A 163 4.57 -2.53 5.89
C THR A 163 3.82 -2.53 4.56
N PHE A 164 3.06 -3.59 4.28
CA PHE A 164 2.24 -3.74 3.08
C PHE A 164 0.75 -3.59 3.35
N GLY A 165 0.37 -3.22 4.57
CA GLY A 165 -0.99 -3.19 5.09
C GLY A 165 -1.24 -4.31 6.12
N GLY A 166 -2.43 -4.31 6.72
CA GLY A 166 -2.75 -5.21 7.83
C GLY A 166 -2.25 -4.72 9.19
N ASN A 167 -2.29 -5.59 10.16
CA ASN A 167 -1.79 -5.37 11.52
C ASN A 167 -1.19 -6.67 12.09
N GLY A 168 -0.81 -6.67 13.37
CA GLY A 168 -0.25 -7.84 14.04
C GLY A 168 -1.17 -9.07 14.09
N VAL A 169 -2.48 -8.89 13.85
CA VAL A 169 -3.50 -9.94 13.89
C VAL A 169 -3.98 -10.30 12.48
N GLN A 170 -4.12 -9.31 11.60
CA GLN A 170 -4.66 -9.48 10.26
C GLN A 170 -3.56 -9.34 9.20
N SER A 171 -3.31 -10.42 8.47
CA SER A 171 -2.34 -10.45 7.39
C SER A 171 -2.90 -9.81 6.12
N VAL A 172 -2.09 -9.01 5.43
CA VAL A 172 -2.43 -8.42 4.14
C VAL A 172 -2.48 -9.44 2.98
N ILE A 173 -2.06 -10.69 3.21
CA ILE A 173 -2.15 -11.74 2.19
C ILE A 173 -3.62 -11.97 1.80
N GLY A 174 -3.90 -11.92 0.51
CA GLY A 174 -5.26 -11.96 -0.04
C GLY A 174 -5.89 -10.58 -0.26
N HIS A 175 -5.23 -9.50 0.14
CA HIS A 175 -5.68 -8.11 -0.03
C HIS A 175 -4.75 -7.33 -0.96
N ALA A 176 -5.20 -6.16 -1.40
CA ALA A 176 -4.39 -5.29 -2.23
C ALA A 176 -3.21 -4.71 -1.44
N ASN A 177 -2.12 -4.44 -2.15
CA ASN A 177 -0.99 -3.74 -1.56
C ASN A 177 -1.40 -2.35 -1.10
N GLY A 178 -1.16 -2.06 0.18
CA GLY A 178 -1.56 -0.81 0.81
C GLY A 178 -2.96 -0.81 1.43
N SER A 179 -3.70 -1.93 1.37
CA SER A 179 -4.96 -2.08 2.12
C SER A 179 -4.70 -1.95 3.62
N GLN A 180 -5.61 -1.29 4.33
CA GLN A 180 -5.44 -1.02 5.75
C GLN A 180 -6.61 -1.54 6.56
N VAL A 181 -6.29 -1.96 7.77
CA VAL A 181 -7.26 -2.30 8.80
C VAL A 181 -7.44 -1.14 9.78
N GLY A 182 -8.60 -1.07 10.39
CA GLY A 182 -8.89 -0.06 11.39
C GLY A 182 -10.16 -0.37 12.16
N TYR A 183 -10.38 0.39 13.22
CA TYR A 183 -11.59 0.29 14.03
C TYR A 183 -12.79 0.90 13.33
N VAL A 184 -13.96 0.31 13.54
CA VAL A 184 -15.23 0.82 13.03
C VAL A 184 -15.91 1.66 14.11
N ALA A 185 -16.17 2.92 13.78
CA ALA A 185 -16.90 3.81 14.68
C ALA A 185 -18.37 3.38 14.77
N ASP A 186 -18.87 3.28 16.01
CA ASP A 186 -20.28 3.02 16.33
C ASP A 186 -20.97 4.25 16.96
N GLY A 187 -20.43 5.42 16.70
CA GLY A 187 -20.89 6.69 17.23
C GLY A 187 -19.91 7.34 18.21
N ILE A 188 -20.45 8.15 19.11
CA ILE A 188 -19.70 8.82 20.17
C ILE A 188 -20.37 8.53 21.52
N PHE A 189 -19.57 8.44 22.57
CA PHE A 189 -20.09 8.33 23.93
C PHE A 189 -20.81 9.61 24.35
N LYS A 190 -22.08 9.53 24.73
CA LYS A 190 -22.91 10.66 25.14
C LYS A 190 -23.05 10.80 26.65
N SER A 191 -22.83 9.71 27.40
CA SER A 191 -22.95 9.67 28.85
C SER A 191 -21.94 8.72 29.48
N GLN A 192 -21.76 8.84 30.80
CA GLN A 192 -20.95 7.90 31.57
C GLN A 192 -21.55 6.49 31.57
N GLU A 193 -22.87 6.40 31.60
CA GLU A 193 -23.58 5.12 31.54
C GLU A 193 -23.29 4.34 30.24
N GLU A 194 -23.17 5.05 29.08
CA GLU A 194 -22.77 4.40 27.84
C GLU A 194 -21.35 3.85 27.91
N ILE A 195 -20.42 4.55 28.57
CA ILE A 195 -19.05 4.10 28.76
C ILE A 195 -19.02 2.88 29.66
N ASP A 196 -19.74 2.91 30.78
CA ASP A 196 -19.76 1.84 31.76
C ASP A 196 -20.36 0.53 31.22
N ASN A 197 -21.30 0.64 30.27
CA ASN A 197 -21.94 -0.51 29.61
C ASN A 197 -21.28 -0.94 28.29
N HIS A 198 -20.25 -0.24 27.86
CA HIS A 198 -19.51 -0.58 26.63
C HIS A 198 -18.34 -1.53 26.92
N ALA A 199 -17.83 -2.19 25.86
CA ALA A 199 -16.55 -2.90 25.94
C ALA A 199 -15.44 -1.95 26.41
N THR A 200 -14.51 -2.47 27.21
CA THR A 200 -13.38 -1.67 27.71
C THR A 200 -12.56 -1.11 26.55
N GLN A 201 -12.56 0.21 26.42
CA GLN A 201 -11.88 0.92 25.36
C GLN A 201 -10.86 1.89 25.94
N GLU A 202 -9.61 1.79 25.49
CA GLU A 202 -8.58 2.74 25.89
C GLU A 202 -8.96 4.15 25.41
N GLY A 203 -8.86 5.13 26.32
CA GLY A 203 -9.21 6.51 26.04
C GLY A 203 -10.71 6.77 25.89
N ALA A 204 -11.59 5.89 26.37
CA ALA A 204 -13.03 6.15 26.43
C ALA A 204 -13.33 7.42 27.23
N GLY A 205 -14.30 8.20 26.80
CA GLY A 205 -14.73 9.44 27.45
C GLY A 205 -15.93 10.05 26.75
N ILE A 206 -16.70 10.86 27.46
CA ILE A 206 -17.85 11.57 26.87
C ILE A 206 -17.38 12.45 25.72
N GLY A 207 -18.06 12.36 24.57
CA GLY A 207 -17.71 13.06 23.33
C GLY A 207 -16.62 12.37 22.49
N ARG A 208 -16.03 11.29 22.97
CA ARG A 208 -15.04 10.51 22.20
C ARG A 208 -15.71 9.45 21.35
N ILE A 209 -15.00 9.02 20.29
CA ILE A 209 -15.48 7.97 19.37
C ILE A 209 -15.63 6.65 20.14
N ARG A 210 -16.76 6.00 19.92
CA ARG A 210 -17.07 4.66 20.39
C ARG A 210 -16.74 3.67 19.26
N TRP A 211 -15.85 2.72 19.54
CA TRP A 211 -15.46 1.68 18.61
C TRP A 211 -16.32 0.43 18.81
N ARG A 212 -16.59 -0.28 17.73
CA ARG A 212 -17.38 -1.51 17.77
C ARG A 212 -16.52 -2.68 18.25
N ASP A 213 -17.04 -3.42 19.25
CA ASP A 213 -16.52 -4.71 19.66
C ASP A 213 -16.99 -5.77 18.65
N LEU A 214 -16.10 -6.21 17.77
CA LEU A 214 -16.43 -7.11 16.67
C LEU A 214 -16.41 -8.58 17.09
N ASP A 215 -15.53 -8.97 17.98
CA ASP A 215 -15.42 -10.34 18.49
C ASP A 215 -16.25 -10.58 19.76
N HIS A 216 -16.91 -9.52 20.28
CA HIS A 216 -17.78 -9.56 21.46
C HIS A 216 -17.09 -10.07 22.73
N ASN A 217 -15.79 -9.79 22.88
CA ASN A 217 -15.02 -10.20 24.03
C ASN A 217 -15.05 -9.19 25.20
N GLY A 218 -15.66 -8.03 25.00
CA GLY A 218 -15.79 -6.97 26.00
C GLY A 218 -14.56 -6.06 26.13
N ILE A 219 -13.59 -6.14 25.21
CA ILE A 219 -12.37 -5.34 25.20
C ILE A 219 -12.05 -4.90 23.77
N ILE A 220 -11.97 -3.61 23.52
CA ILE A 220 -11.56 -3.07 22.20
C ILE A 220 -10.05 -3.20 22.04
N ASN A 221 -9.65 -4.01 21.08
CA ASN A 221 -8.24 -4.29 20.77
C ASN A 221 -8.03 -4.56 19.26
N GLU A 222 -6.84 -4.96 18.83
CA GLU A 222 -6.49 -5.19 17.42
C GLU A 222 -7.37 -6.24 16.72
N LYS A 223 -8.07 -7.13 17.47
CA LYS A 223 -9.01 -8.10 16.89
C LYS A 223 -10.32 -7.47 16.44
N ASP A 224 -10.64 -6.27 16.95
CA ASP A 224 -11.83 -5.50 16.59
C ASP A 224 -11.58 -4.60 15.38
N GLN A 225 -10.40 -4.67 14.78
CA GLN A 225 -10.13 -4.01 13.52
C GLN A 225 -10.63 -4.87 12.36
N GLN A 226 -11.10 -4.21 11.31
CA GLN A 226 -11.45 -4.86 10.04
C GLN A 226 -10.83 -4.09 8.87
N TRP A 227 -10.84 -4.69 7.69
CA TRP A 227 -10.39 -4.01 6.46
C TRP A 227 -11.32 -2.84 6.17
N ILE A 228 -10.78 -1.62 6.21
CA ILE A 228 -11.53 -0.37 6.05
C ILE A 228 -11.03 0.46 4.87
N TYR A 229 -9.94 0.06 4.26
CA TYR A 229 -9.33 0.80 3.17
C TYR A 229 -8.78 -0.14 2.11
N ASP A 230 -9.23 0.05 0.86
CA ASP A 230 -8.66 -0.56 -0.34
C ASP A 230 -8.28 0.56 -1.32
N PRO A 231 -6.98 0.71 -1.66
CA PRO A 231 -6.53 1.71 -2.62
C PRO A 231 -6.87 1.37 -4.07
N THR A 232 -7.37 0.15 -4.33
CA THR A 232 -7.70 -0.32 -5.67
C THR A 232 -9.12 0.06 -6.03
N PRO A 233 -9.36 0.86 -7.08
CA PRO A 233 -10.72 1.20 -7.49
C PRO A 233 -11.47 -0.02 -8.03
N ASP A 234 -12.79 -0.02 -7.85
CA ASP A 234 -13.66 -1.00 -8.49
C ASP A 234 -13.57 -0.88 -10.01
N PHE A 235 -13.63 0.33 -10.52
CA PHE A 235 -13.39 0.63 -11.93
C PHE A 235 -13.03 2.10 -12.16
N SER A 236 -12.34 2.34 -13.26
CA SER A 236 -12.11 3.66 -13.84
C SER A 236 -12.78 3.74 -15.20
N TYR A 237 -13.22 4.93 -15.58
CA TYR A 237 -13.89 5.13 -16.85
C TYR A 237 -13.54 6.49 -17.46
N GLY A 238 -13.67 6.56 -18.78
CA GLY A 238 -13.52 7.78 -19.54
C GLY A 238 -14.55 7.87 -20.66
N LEU A 239 -14.89 9.07 -21.04
CA LEU A 239 -15.75 9.37 -22.17
C LEU A 239 -15.18 10.56 -22.94
N ASN A 240 -14.88 10.33 -24.21
CA ASN A 240 -14.50 11.37 -25.17
C ASN A 240 -15.65 11.61 -26.13
N ILE A 241 -16.02 12.85 -26.33
CA ILE A 241 -16.99 13.29 -27.33
C ILE A 241 -16.31 14.29 -28.26
N TYR A 242 -16.28 13.99 -29.53
CA TYR A 242 -15.85 14.90 -30.60
C TYR A 242 -17.02 15.19 -31.49
N LEU A 243 -17.29 16.47 -31.74
CA LEU A 243 -18.32 16.99 -32.65
C LEU A 243 -17.68 17.97 -33.59
N GLU A 244 -17.99 17.84 -34.89
CA GLU A 244 -17.53 18.79 -35.94
C GLU A 244 -18.73 19.20 -36.80
N TYR A 245 -18.97 20.48 -36.92
CA TYR A 245 -19.98 21.02 -37.81
C TYR A 245 -19.50 22.28 -38.50
N LYS A 246 -19.41 22.23 -39.83
CA LYS A 246 -18.85 23.29 -40.65
C LYS A 246 -17.43 23.69 -40.25
N ASN A 247 -17.26 24.90 -39.71
CA ASN A 247 -15.96 25.43 -39.27
C ASN A 247 -15.78 25.38 -37.73
N PHE A 248 -16.68 24.70 -37.03
CA PHE A 248 -16.61 24.57 -35.59
C PHE A 248 -16.38 23.13 -35.18
N ASP A 249 -15.51 22.95 -34.24
CA ASP A 249 -15.31 21.66 -33.52
C ASP A 249 -15.44 21.85 -32.05
N LEU A 250 -15.89 20.79 -31.38
CA LEU A 250 -16.03 20.70 -29.93
C LEU A 250 -15.51 19.34 -29.46
N THR A 251 -14.56 19.37 -28.54
CA THR A 251 -14.09 18.17 -27.85
C THR A 251 -14.42 18.27 -26.37
N MET A 252 -15.00 17.21 -25.82
CA MET A 252 -15.30 17.09 -24.42
C MET A 252 -14.69 15.78 -23.90
N PHE A 253 -14.08 15.86 -22.72
CA PHE A 253 -13.49 14.71 -22.05
C PHE A 253 -13.98 14.62 -20.62
N TRP A 254 -14.44 13.45 -20.22
CA TRP A 254 -14.76 13.10 -18.85
C TRP A 254 -13.98 11.86 -18.43
N GLN A 255 -13.53 11.87 -17.19
CA GLN A 255 -12.99 10.67 -16.56
C GLN A 255 -13.45 10.59 -15.12
N GLY A 256 -13.54 9.38 -14.61
CA GLY A 256 -13.91 9.12 -13.24
C GLY A 256 -13.32 7.82 -12.74
N VAL A 257 -13.29 7.73 -11.42
CA VAL A 257 -12.88 6.54 -10.67
C VAL A 257 -13.96 6.26 -9.65
N GLN A 258 -14.33 5.00 -9.49
CA GLN A 258 -15.38 4.56 -8.58
C GLN A 258 -14.87 3.47 -7.66
N GLY A 259 -15.35 3.47 -6.40
CA GLY A 259 -15.06 2.42 -5.43
C GLY A 259 -13.63 2.45 -4.90
N VAL A 260 -12.97 3.62 -4.92
CA VAL A 260 -11.67 3.79 -4.27
C VAL A 260 -11.84 4.48 -2.93
N ASP A 261 -11.19 3.95 -1.91
CA ASP A 261 -11.09 4.61 -0.61
C ASP A 261 -9.98 5.66 -0.63
N VAL A 262 -10.21 6.79 -0.01
CA VAL A 262 -9.24 7.89 0.09
C VAL A 262 -9.04 8.26 1.56
N ILE A 263 -7.80 8.24 2.00
CA ILE A 263 -7.42 8.69 3.34
C ILE A 263 -7.35 10.23 3.32
N SER A 264 -8.12 10.87 4.19
CA SER A 264 -8.09 12.32 4.37
C SER A 264 -7.19 12.68 5.55
N ASP A 265 -6.00 13.20 5.28
CA ASP A 265 -5.08 13.65 6.33
C ASP A 265 -5.61 14.90 7.06
N LEU A 266 -6.44 15.71 6.42
CA LEU A 266 -7.06 16.90 7.04
C LEU A 266 -7.98 16.56 8.23
N LYS A 267 -8.55 15.34 8.26
CA LYS A 267 -9.39 14.88 9.37
C LYS A 267 -8.62 14.26 10.53
N LYS A 268 -7.32 14.07 10.40
CA LYS A 268 -6.48 13.53 11.47
C LYS A 268 -6.05 14.60 12.48
N GLU A 269 -6.14 15.87 12.12
CA GLU A 269 -5.69 17.02 12.93
C GLU A 269 -6.84 17.72 13.68
N THR A 270 -8.07 17.25 13.56
CA THR A 270 -9.26 17.78 14.26
C THR A 270 -9.82 16.74 15.22
#